data_7f78517e0df0eb1423f0a3dade3f1e9b
#
_entry.id   7f78517e0df0eb1423f0a3dade3f1e9b
#
_cell.length_a   1.000
_cell.length_b   1.000
_cell.length_c   1.000
_cell.angle_alpha   90.00
_cell.angle_beta   90.00
_cell.angle_gamma   90.00
#
_symmetry.space_group_name_H-M   'P 1'
#
loop_
_entity.id
_entity.type
_entity.pdbx_description
1 polymer ?
#
loop_
_entity_poly.entity_id
_entity_poly.type
_entity_poly.pdbx_seq_one_letter_code
_entity_poly.pdbx_strand_id
1 'polypeptide(L)'
;MYMKFGTVGDACKVFYAMPVRNTIVYNTMIFGHDQNSNFDESMVLYNNMRHEGLSSDLATFVALASSCSGHEWSVLAHAIRYGFGTNTMVENAMLDSLVKSNASKDGMEFFKKLETKTVVSWTTIISGLANTGFNLDSVNLFKTMHCLGIRPNGFTFSSVLKSCSNLADINLGRSIHGAFVKCGSRCAFTTCALIDMYTKCGTLEESNRLFDTIDSDDKNLVHWNAMITGLSRNGYGCEALELYAEMVRQNVVPDCVTFVSLLSACSRCGLLEAGIRLFDEMRYKFGIWPSIEHFACMVDLYGRAGFLDQALDLINSMPLNPDSSIWNIFFGACNIHGKLAKFAMKKVNGIEANNYQTNVLMCNIFSRSGKWGDAQKARRYGPVKEPGLSWVM
;
A
#
# COMPACT_ATOMS: atom_id res chain seq x y z
N MET A 1 -18.37 14.11 12.89
CA MET A 1 -17.89 15.07 11.89
C MET A 1 -16.41 15.40 12.14
N TYR A 2 -16.01 16.04 13.24
CA TYR A 2 -14.62 16.44 13.56
C TYR A 2 -13.61 15.30 13.47
N MET A 3 -13.93 14.12 14.02
CA MET A 3 -13.04 12.94 13.96
C MET A 3 -12.72 12.47 12.54
N LYS A 4 -13.67 12.59 11.60
CA LYS A 4 -13.45 12.22 10.18
C LYS A 4 -12.51 13.17 9.43
N PHE A 5 -12.38 14.41 9.91
CA PHE A 5 -11.49 15.42 9.32
C PHE A 5 -10.15 15.54 10.05
N GLY A 6 -9.86 14.61 10.99
CA GLY A 6 -8.59 14.60 11.74
C GLY A 6 -8.48 15.66 12.83
N THR A 7 -9.54 16.43 13.11
CA THR A 7 -9.55 17.44 14.18
C THR A 7 -9.97 16.83 15.53
N VAL A 8 -9.17 15.87 15.99
CA VAL A 8 -9.42 15.11 17.22
C VAL A 8 -9.56 16.03 18.45
N GLY A 9 -8.69 17.06 18.55
CA GLY A 9 -8.72 18.02 19.65
C GLY A 9 -10.03 18.78 19.76
N ASP A 10 -10.65 19.17 18.64
CA ASP A 10 -11.94 19.87 18.68
C ASP A 10 -13.10 18.93 19.00
N ALA A 11 -13.04 17.68 18.54
CA ALA A 11 -13.99 16.66 18.96
C ALA A 11 -13.94 16.42 20.47
N CYS A 12 -12.75 16.35 21.08
CA CYS A 12 -12.55 16.23 22.51
C CYS A 12 -13.12 17.44 23.27
N LYS A 13 -12.88 18.68 22.80
CA LYS A 13 -13.47 19.88 23.41
C LYS A 13 -15.00 19.81 23.45
N VAL A 14 -15.63 19.43 22.33
CA VAL A 14 -17.09 19.27 22.27
C VAL A 14 -17.55 18.17 23.23
N PHE A 15 -16.88 17.04 23.25
CA PHE A 15 -17.21 15.92 24.14
C PHE A 15 -17.17 16.31 25.62
N TYR A 16 -16.08 16.98 26.04
CA TYR A 16 -15.93 17.38 27.44
C TYR A 16 -16.84 18.57 27.86
N ALA A 17 -17.31 19.37 26.89
CA ALA A 17 -18.27 20.44 27.12
C ALA A 17 -19.72 19.93 27.27
N MET A 18 -20.00 18.67 26.93
CA MET A 18 -21.35 18.10 27.04
C MET A 18 -21.74 17.90 28.52
N PRO A 19 -22.87 18.44 28.96
CA PRO A 19 -23.33 18.31 30.36
C PRO A 19 -23.77 16.90 30.73
N VAL A 20 -24.28 16.13 29.73
CA VAL A 20 -24.69 14.73 29.90
C VAL A 20 -24.12 13.92 28.74
N ARG A 21 -23.43 12.84 29.07
CA ARG A 21 -22.85 11.90 28.11
C ARG A 21 -23.56 10.56 28.23
N ASN A 22 -23.92 9.96 27.12
CA ASN A 22 -24.53 8.64 27.07
C ASN A 22 -23.62 7.65 26.33
N THR A 23 -23.97 6.37 26.33
CA THR A 23 -23.22 5.30 25.67
C THR A 23 -22.95 5.61 24.19
N ILE A 24 -23.89 6.21 23.45
CA ILE A 24 -23.73 6.54 22.03
C ILE A 24 -22.62 7.58 21.82
N VAL A 25 -22.57 8.60 22.67
CA VAL A 25 -21.54 9.66 22.61
C VAL A 25 -20.17 9.08 22.91
N TYR A 26 -20.04 8.21 23.93
CA TYR A 26 -18.81 7.51 24.24
C TYR A 26 -18.38 6.61 23.08
N ASN A 27 -19.28 5.79 22.54
CA ASN A 27 -18.98 4.92 21.39
C ASN A 27 -18.52 5.71 20.16
N THR A 28 -19.11 6.89 19.92
CA THR A 28 -18.70 7.76 18.82
C THR A 28 -17.29 8.30 19.00
N MET A 29 -16.90 8.64 20.23
CA MET A 29 -15.55 9.09 20.54
C MET A 29 -14.54 7.95 20.48
N ILE A 30 -14.85 6.78 21.06
CA ILE A 30 -14.02 5.58 20.98
C ILE A 30 -13.74 5.21 19.52
N PHE A 31 -14.78 5.12 18.69
CA PHE A 31 -14.66 4.85 17.27
C PHE A 31 -13.87 5.95 16.53
N GLY A 32 -14.05 7.22 16.92
CA GLY A 32 -13.31 8.32 16.33
C GLY A 32 -11.82 8.29 16.64
N HIS A 33 -11.42 7.93 17.86
CA HIS A 33 -10.03 7.71 18.25
C HIS A 33 -9.44 6.49 17.54
N ASP A 34 -10.24 5.42 17.36
CA ASP A 34 -9.89 4.26 16.54
C ASP A 34 -9.47 4.66 15.12
N GLN A 35 -10.31 5.42 14.43
CA GLN A 35 -10.04 5.91 13.07
C GLN A 35 -8.75 6.76 12.97
N ASN A 36 -8.29 7.33 14.09
CA ASN A 36 -7.06 8.12 14.18
C ASN A 36 -5.90 7.33 14.85
N SER A 37 -6.01 6.01 14.99
CA SER A 37 -4.97 5.11 15.54
C SER A 37 -4.54 5.44 16.97
N ASN A 38 -5.46 5.97 17.79
CA ASN A 38 -5.24 6.37 19.20
C ASN A 38 -5.93 5.39 20.15
N PHE A 39 -5.46 4.14 20.21
CA PHE A 39 -6.07 3.11 21.04
C PHE A 39 -6.05 3.43 22.54
N ASP A 40 -4.94 3.99 23.05
CA ASP A 40 -4.83 4.33 24.49
C ASP A 40 -5.93 5.28 24.94
N GLU A 41 -6.23 6.30 24.14
CA GLU A 41 -7.32 7.24 24.42
C GLU A 41 -8.70 6.56 24.33
N SER A 42 -8.87 5.62 23.41
CA SER A 42 -10.09 4.80 23.32
C SER A 42 -10.31 3.99 24.60
N MET A 43 -9.26 3.40 25.16
CA MET A 43 -9.32 2.66 26.42
C MET A 43 -9.59 3.58 27.63
N VAL A 44 -9.02 4.79 27.66
CA VAL A 44 -9.32 5.79 28.69
C VAL A 44 -10.80 6.16 28.66
N LEU A 45 -11.35 6.45 27.47
CA LEU A 45 -12.77 6.76 27.29
C LEU A 45 -13.68 5.59 27.71
N TYR A 46 -13.31 4.36 27.32
CA TYR A 46 -14.02 3.16 27.76
C TYR A 46 -14.04 3.00 29.28
N ASN A 47 -12.92 3.22 29.96
CA ASN A 47 -12.85 3.17 31.41
C ASN A 47 -13.68 4.29 32.04
N ASN A 48 -13.63 5.52 31.53
CA ASN A 48 -14.44 6.63 32.03
C ASN A 48 -15.94 6.35 31.89
N MET A 49 -16.36 5.80 30.72
CA MET A 49 -17.73 5.36 30.49
C MET A 49 -18.22 4.38 31.59
N ARG A 50 -17.37 3.40 31.94
CA ARG A 50 -17.66 2.44 33.01
C ARG A 50 -17.72 3.08 34.38
N HIS A 51 -16.83 4.03 34.68
CA HIS A 51 -16.81 4.77 35.94
C HIS A 51 -18.06 5.66 36.12
N GLU A 52 -18.60 6.19 35.02
CA GLU A 52 -19.87 6.92 35.02
C GLU A 52 -21.11 5.99 35.13
N GLY A 53 -20.89 4.67 35.25
CA GLY A 53 -21.97 3.68 35.43
C GLY A 53 -22.73 3.36 34.14
N LEU A 54 -22.21 3.78 32.97
CA LEU A 54 -22.83 3.49 31.68
C LEU A 54 -22.53 2.06 31.26
N SER A 55 -23.54 1.37 30.73
CA SER A 55 -23.39 0.00 30.22
C SER A 55 -22.71 0.00 28.85
N SER A 56 -21.70 -0.87 28.69
CA SER A 56 -21.09 -1.16 27.40
C SER A 56 -22.03 -2.01 26.57
N ASP A 57 -22.14 -1.68 25.29
CA ASP A 57 -22.98 -2.39 24.32
C ASP A 57 -22.13 -3.03 23.22
N LEU A 58 -22.78 -3.69 22.25
CA LEU A 58 -22.13 -4.30 21.12
C LEU A 58 -21.26 -3.31 20.34
N ALA A 59 -21.74 -2.08 20.13
CA ALA A 59 -21.02 -1.05 19.38
C ALA A 59 -19.73 -0.62 20.09
N THR A 60 -19.74 -0.59 21.45
CA THR A 60 -18.54 -0.34 22.27
C THR A 60 -17.45 -1.37 21.96
N PHE A 61 -17.80 -2.67 21.99
CA PHE A 61 -16.80 -3.72 21.78
C PHE A 61 -16.34 -3.85 20.33
N VAL A 62 -17.22 -3.59 19.36
CA VAL A 62 -16.82 -3.52 17.95
C VAL A 62 -15.84 -2.36 17.73
N ALA A 63 -16.10 -1.18 18.29
CA ALA A 63 -15.20 -0.04 18.19
C ALA A 63 -13.83 -0.32 18.83
N LEU A 64 -13.81 -0.87 20.03
CA LEU A 64 -12.56 -1.24 20.72
C LEU A 64 -11.79 -2.33 19.99
N ALA A 65 -12.49 -3.34 19.44
CA ALA A 65 -11.88 -4.44 18.72
C ALA A 65 -11.22 -4.00 17.40
N SER A 66 -11.73 -2.94 16.76
CA SER A 66 -11.19 -2.45 15.48
C SER A 66 -9.80 -1.84 15.61
N SER A 67 -9.43 -1.30 16.79
CA SER A 67 -8.19 -0.52 17.01
C SER A 67 -7.21 -1.14 17.99
N CYS A 68 -7.52 -2.31 18.53
CA CYS A 68 -6.82 -2.87 19.70
C CYS A 68 -5.45 -3.50 19.40
N SER A 69 -4.73 -3.05 18.37
CA SER A 69 -3.41 -3.59 18.00
C SER A 69 -2.48 -3.79 19.21
N GLY A 70 -2.15 -5.05 19.49
CA GLY A 70 -1.34 -5.46 20.64
C GLY A 70 -2.12 -5.67 21.96
N HIS A 71 -3.41 -5.36 21.99
CA HIS A 71 -4.29 -5.51 23.17
C HIS A 71 -5.53 -6.37 22.90
N GLU A 72 -5.54 -7.10 21.79
CA GLU A 72 -6.69 -7.85 21.27
C GLU A 72 -7.29 -8.78 22.34
N TRP A 73 -6.44 -9.54 23.03
CA TRP A 73 -6.87 -10.49 24.03
C TRP A 73 -7.52 -9.83 25.28
N SER A 74 -7.07 -8.63 25.64
CA SER A 74 -7.66 -7.84 26.72
C SER A 74 -9.07 -7.39 26.36
N VAL A 75 -9.27 -6.86 25.16
CA VAL A 75 -10.59 -6.43 24.65
C VAL A 75 -11.53 -7.63 24.53
N LEU A 76 -11.04 -8.77 24.02
CA LEU A 76 -11.84 -9.99 23.95
C LEU A 76 -12.28 -10.51 25.33
N ALA A 77 -11.38 -10.48 26.32
CA ALA A 77 -11.73 -10.87 27.69
C ALA A 77 -12.83 -9.97 28.29
N HIS A 78 -12.80 -8.69 28.00
CA HIS A 78 -13.87 -7.76 28.38
C HIS A 78 -15.18 -8.07 27.62
N ALA A 79 -15.13 -8.29 26.31
CA ALA A 79 -16.28 -8.62 25.51
C ALA A 79 -16.97 -9.92 26.00
N ILE A 80 -16.19 -10.95 26.35
CA ILE A 80 -16.69 -12.21 26.92
C ILE A 80 -17.40 -11.94 28.25
N ARG A 81 -16.81 -11.15 29.14
CA ARG A 81 -17.40 -10.82 30.44
C ARG A 81 -18.76 -10.13 30.31
N TYR A 82 -18.97 -9.35 29.27
CA TYR A 82 -20.23 -8.66 28.98
C TYR A 82 -21.18 -9.47 28.07
N GLY A 83 -20.84 -10.70 27.73
CA GLY A 83 -21.69 -11.59 26.93
C GLY A 83 -21.61 -11.37 25.41
N PHE A 84 -20.63 -10.60 24.91
CA PHE A 84 -20.44 -10.33 23.48
C PHE A 84 -19.31 -11.14 22.84
N GLY A 85 -18.68 -12.05 23.60
CA GLY A 85 -17.50 -12.80 23.14
C GLY A 85 -17.74 -13.70 21.94
N THR A 86 -18.98 -14.19 21.75
CA THR A 86 -19.39 -15.04 20.61
C THR A 86 -20.23 -14.27 19.59
N ASN A 87 -20.24 -12.94 19.68
CA ASN A 87 -20.96 -12.13 18.69
C ASN A 87 -20.11 -11.99 17.41
N THR A 88 -20.67 -12.38 16.27
CA THR A 88 -19.96 -12.41 14.97
C THR A 88 -19.37 -11.08 14.56
N MET A 89 -19.96 -9.93 14.97
CA MET A 89 -19.40 -8.60 14.67
C MET A 89 -18.13 -8.34 15.49
N VAL A 90 -18.14 -8.69 16.78
CA VAL A 90 -16.96 -8.56 17.64
C VAL A 90 -15.86 -9.54 17.17
N GLU A 91 -16.21 -10.78 16.89
CA GLU A 91 -15.29 -11.78 16.37
C GLU A 91 -14.62 -11.34 15.06
N ASN A 92 -15.39 -10.79 14.12
CA ASN A 92 -14.83 -10.30 12.86
C ASN A 92 -13.93 -9.06 13.06
N ALA A 93 -14.28 -8.13 13.95
CA ALA A 93 -13.46 -6.98 14.28
C ALA A 93 -12.14 -7.40 14.97
N MET A 94 -12.21 -8.36 15.89
CA MET A 94 -11.03 -8.95 16.54
C MET A 94 -10.12 -9.65 15.52
N LEU A 95 -10.71 -10.43 14.60
CA LEU A 95 -9.96 -11.11 13.55
C LEU A 95 -9.25 -10.10 12.64
N ASP A 96 -9.92 -9.01 12.28
CA ASP A 96 -9.35 -7.94 11.47
C ASP A 96 -8.18 -7.23 12.18
N SER A 97 -8.33 -6.95 13.48
CA SER A 97 -7.25 -6.38 14.29
C SER A 97 -6.04 -7.31 14.41
N LEU A 98 -6.24 -8.59 14.74
CA LEU A 98 -5.17 -9.58 14.83
C LEU A 98 -4.37 -9.71 13.53
N VAL A 99 -5.06 -9.61 12.41
CA VAL A 99 -4.42 -9.70 11.10
C VAL A 99 -3.65 -8.42 10.77
N LYS A 100 -4.21 -7.24 11.07
CA LYS A 100 -3.56 -5.94 10.84
C LYS A 100 -2.32 -5.73 11.70
N SER A 101 -2.31 -6.24 12.93
CA SER A 101 -1.17 -6.17 13.85
C SER A 101 0.01 -7.10 13.50
N ASN A 102 0.01 -7.71 12.30
CA ASN A 102 0.97 -8.73 11.87
C ASN A 102 0.97 -10.02 12.72
N ALA A 103 -0.01 -10.21 13.59
CA ALA A 103 -0.20 -11.42 14.38
C ALA A 103 -0.96 -12.50 13.56
N SER A 104 -0.55 -12.74 12.31
CA SER A 104 -1.25 -13.63 11.37
C SER A 104 -1.41 -15.05 11.90
N LYS A 105 -0.47 -15.53 12.74
CA LYS A 105 -0.57 -16.84 13.39
C LYS A 105 -1.71 -16.86 14.41
N ASP A 106 -1.81 -15.82 15.23
CA ASP A 106 -2.86 -15.70 16.25
C ASP A 106 -4.23 -15.51 15.59
N GLY A 107 -4.27 -14.70 14.51
CA GLY A 107 -5.46 -14.54 13.68
C GLY A 107 -5.94 -15.85 13.07
N MET A 108 -5.03 -16.71 12.59
CA MET A 108 -5.35 -18.03 12.07
C MET A 108 -5.85 -18.97 13.18
N GLU A 109 -5.23 -18.94 14.36
CA GLU A 109 -5.66 -19.76 15.51
C GLU A 109 -7.03 -19.30 16.01
N PHE A 110 -7.25 -17.99 16.12
CA PHE A 110 -8.53 -17.41 16.47
C PHE A 110 -9.62 -17.81 15.46
N PHE A 111 -9.34 -17.66 14.15
CA PHE A 111 -10.26 -18.08 13.09
C PHE A 111 -10.66 -19.58 13.19
N LYS A 112 -9.71 -20.45 13.52
CA LYS A 112 -10.02 -21.90 13.72
C LYS A 112 -11.00 -22.12 14.86
N LYS A 113 -10.91 -21.33 15.94
CA LYS A 113 -11.74 -21.44 17.16
C LYS A 113 -13.14 -20.84 17.00
N LEU A 114 -13.38 -20.02 15.95
CA LEU A 114 -14.71 -19.45 15.69
C LEU A 114 -15.75 -20.56 15.51
N GLU A 115 -16.83 -20.46 16.27
CA GLU A 115 -17.97 -21.40 16.15
C GLU A 115 -18.68 -21.21 14.81
N THR A 116 -18.95 -19.96 14.45
CA THR A 116 -19.65 -19.59 13.21
C THR A 116 -18.71 -18.86 12.25
N LYS A 117 -18.38 -19.49 11.14
CA LYS A 117 -17.54 -18.89 10.10
C LYS A 117 -18.39 -18.29 8.99
N THR A 118 -18.53 -16.98 8.99
CA THR A 118 -19.28 -16.22 7.97
C THR A 118 -18.40 -15.89 6.77
N VAL A 119 -19.00 -15.47 5.65
CA VAL A 119 -18.26 -14.97 4.48
C VAL A 119 -17.33 -13.81 4.88
N VAL A 120 -17.73 -12.99 5.87
CA VAL A 120 -16.90 -11.88 6.36
C VAL A 120 -15.66 -12.43 7.05
N SER A 121 -15.79 -13.36 8.00
CA SER A 121 -14.63 -13.94 8.70
C SER A 121 -13.65 -14.65 7.75
N TRP A 122 -14.16 -15.40 6.76
CA TRP A 122 -13.32 -15.98 5.71
C TRP A 122 -12.59 -14.92 4.89
N THR A 123 -13.31 -13.88 4.44
CA THR A 123 -12.71 -12.79 3.65
C THR A 123 -11.65 -12.04 4.45
N THR A 124 -11.91 -11.74 5.72
CA THR A 124 -10.96 -11.05 6.61
C THR A 124 -9.66 -11.82 6.75
N ILE A 125 -9.72 -13.13 7.06
CA ILE A 125 -8.50 -13.90 7.23
C ILE A 125 -7.75 -14.11 5.91
N ILE A 126 -8.45 -14.39 4.80
CA ILE A 126 -7.84 -14.53 3.46
C ILE A 126 -7.15 -13.22 3.05
N SER A 127 -7.83 -12.08 3.22
CA SER A 127 -7.29 -10.75 2.90
C SER A 127 -6.07 -10.41 3.75
N GLY A 128 -6.15 -10.71 5.03
CA GLY A 128 -5.07 -10.45 5.94
C GLY A 128 -3.81 -11.25 5.64
N LEU A 129 -3.96 -12.53 5.38
CA LEU A 129 -2.84 -13.39 4.97
C LEU A 129 -2.22 -12.92 3.64
N ALA A 130 -3.05 -12.49 2.69
CA ALA A 130 -2.57 -11.92 1.42
C ALA A 130 -1.77 -10.62 1.63
N ASN A 131 -2.17 -9.78 2.59
CA ASN A 131 -1.49 -8.52 2.89
C ASN A 131 -0.19 -8.71 3.67
N THR A 132 -0.12 -9.73 4.53
CA THR A 132 1.05 -10.04 5.35
C THR A 132 2.04 -11.00 4.67
N GLY A 133 1.81 -11.35 3.40
CA GLY A 133 2.72 -12.17 2.61
C GLY A 133 2.56 -13.70 2.77
N PHE A 134 1.61 -14.17 3.61
CA PHE A 134 1.26 -15.60 3.73
C PHE A 134 0.38 -16.07 2.56
N ASN A 135 0.89 -15.87 1.34
CA ASN A 135 0.12 -16.02 0.11
C ASN A 135 -0.39 -17.46 -0.10
N LEU A 136 0.41 -18.49 0.22
CA LEU A 136 -0.01 -19.90 0.10
C LEU A 136 -1.16 -20.23 1.05
N ASP A 137 -1.09 -19.74 2.28
CA ASP A 137 -2.16 -19.97 3.29
C ASP A 137 -3.45 -19.29 2.88
N SER A 138 -3.37 -18.07 2.32
CA SER A 138 -4.50 -17.33 1.76
C SER A 138 -5.21 -18.15 0.66
N VAL A 139 -4.44 -18.71 -0.29
CA VAL A 139 -4.98 -19.55 -1.37
C VAL A 139 -5.58 -20.85 -0.82
N ASN A 140 -4.94 -21.50 0.15
CA ASN A 140 -5.43 -22.74 0.75
C ASN A 140 -6.73 -22.51 1.52
N LEU A 141 -6.85 -21.41 2.24
CA LEU A 141 -8.10 -21.04 2.91
C LEU A 141 -9.21 -20.74 1.89
N PHE A 142 -8.92 -20.06 0.80
CA PHE A 142 -9.89 -19.87 -0.26
C PHE A 142 -10.40 -21.20 -0.84
N LYS A 143 -9.49 -22.15 -1.10
CA LYS A 143 -9.88 -23.49 -1.55
C LYS A 143 -10.79 -24.17 -0.54
N THR A 144 -10.46 -24.10 0.75
CA THR A 144 -11.27 -24.67 1.84
C THR A 144 -12.65 -24.02 1.90
N MET A 145 -12.73 -22.67 1.84
CA MET A 145 -13.98 -21.93 1.78
C MET A 145 -14.87 -22.39 0.62
N HIS A 146 -14.27 -22.55 -0.56
CA HIS A 146 -14.97 -23.00 -1.76
C HIS A 146 -15.45 -24.46 -1.65
N CYS A 147 -14.62 -25.37 -1.11
CA CYS A 147 -14.98 -26.77 -0.87
C CYS A 147 -16.12 -26.93 0.15
N LEU A 148 -16.22 -26.02 1.11
CA LEU A 148 -17.31 -25.97 2.08
C LEU A 148 -18.62 -25.38 1.50
N GLY A 149 -18.64 -25.01 0.22
CA GLY A 149 -19.80 -24.43 -0.44
C GLY A 149 -20.10 -22.99 -0.02
N ILE A 150 -19.19 -22.33 0.70
CA ILE A 150 -19.35 -20.93 1.10
C ILE A 150 -19.00 -20.07 -0.11
N ARG A 151 -19.95 -19.25 -0.59
CA ARG A 151 -19.76 -18.42 -1.78
C ARG A 151 -18.79 -17.25 -1.50
N PRO A 152 -17.63 -17.19 -2.19
CA PRO A 152 -16.74 -16.03 -2.09
C PRO A 152 -17.40 -14.77 -2.65
N ASN A 153 -17.09 -13.61 -2.08
CA ASN A 153 -17.49 -12.31 -2.62
C ASN A 153 -16.35 -11.67 -3.43
N GLY A 154 -16.59 -10.49 -4.04
CA GLY A 154 -15.59 -9.78 -4.83
C GLY A 154 -14.31 -9.45 -4.05
N PHE A 155 -14.41 -9.12 -2.77
CA PHE A 155 -13.24 -8.86 -1.90
C PHE A 155 -12.42 -10.14 -1.65
N THR A 156 -13.09 -11.28 -1.46
CA THR A 156 -12.42 -12.58 -1.32
C THR A 156 -11.63 -12.91 -2.58
N PHE A 157 -12.25 -12.77 -3.77
CA PHE A 157 -11.57 -13.01 -5.05
C PHE A 157 -10.39 -12.06 -5.26
N SER A 158 -10.56 -10.76 -5.02
CA SER A 158 -9.48 -9.78 -5.18
C SER A 158 -8.29 -10.09 -4.26
N SER A 159 -8.55 -10.51 -3.03
CA SER A 159 -7.50 -10.85 -2.05
C SER A 159 -6.72 -12.11 -2.45
N VAL A 160 -7.41 -13.16 -2.88
CA VAL A 160 -6.73 -14.40 -3.31
C VAL A 160 -5.98 -14.20 -4.64
N LEU A 161 -6.51 -13.39 -5.56
CA LEU A 161 -5.81 -13.03 -6.80
C LEU A 161 -4.54 -12.24 -6.52
N LYS A 162 -4.55 -11.33 -5.52
CA LYS A 162 -3.34 -10.67 -5.04
C LYS A 162 -2.31 -11.67 -4.55
N SER A 163 -2.74 -12.72 -3.83
CA SER A 163 -1.84 -13.79 -3.38
C SER A 163 -1.26 -14.56 -4.56
N CYS A 164 -2.06 -14.89 -5.59
CA CYS A 164 -1.58 -15.54 -6.82
C CYS A 164 -0.55 -14.66 -7.57
N SER A 165 -0.81 -13.36 -7.64
CA SER A 165 0.12 -12.38 -8.21
C SER A 165 1.47 -12.36 -7.49
N ASN A 166 1.45 -12.37 -6.16
CA ASN A 166 2.67 -12.36 -5.35
C ASN A 166 3.46 -13.67 -5.45
N LEU A 167 2.78 -14.80 -5.67
CA LEU A 167 3.40 -16.10 -5.92
C LEU A 167 3.90 -16.26 -7.36
N ALA A 168 3.50 -15.36 -8.25
CA ALA A 168 3.73 -15.46 -9.70
C ALA A 168 3.25 -16.81 -10.29
N ASP A 169 2.20 -17.40 -9.72
CA ASP A 169 1.66 -18.68 -10.16
C ASP A 169 0.42 -18.49 -11.03
N ILE A 170 0.64 -18.53 -12.33
CA ILE A 170 -0.40 -18.36 -13.36
C ILE A 170 -1.46 -19.47 -13.30
N ASN A 171 -1.09 -20.72 -12.92
CA ASN A 171 -2.03 -21.83 -12.90
C ASN A 171 -3.04 -21.67 -11.76
N LEU A 172 -2.56 -21.24 -10.61
CA LEU A 172 -3.45 -20.86 -9.49
C LEU A 172 -4.35 -19.69 -9.90
N GLY A 173 -3.78 -18.66 -10.52
CA GLY A 173 -4.53 -17.51 -11.01
C GLY A 173 -5.65 -17.90 -11.99
N ARG A 174 -5.37 -18.75 -12.98
CA ARG A 174 -6.37 -19.26 -13.93
C ARG A 174 -7.46 -20.09 -13.23
N SER A 175 -7.11 -20.90 -12.23
CA SER A 175 -8.07 -21.66 -11.45
C SER A 175 -9.04 -20.77 -10.68
N ILE A 176 -8.51 -19.70 -10.04
CA ILE A 176 -9.33 -18.70 -9.32
C ILE A 176 -10.19 -17.90 -10.29
N HIS A 177 -9.66 -17.51 -11.46
CA HIS A 177 -10.45 -16.87 -12.52
C HIS A 177 -11.62 -17.77 -12.97
N GLY A 178 -11.37 -19.05 -13.21
CA GLY A 178 -12.43 -20.02 -13.55
C GLY A 178 -13.50 -20.13 -12.46
N ALA A 179 -13.12 -20.09 -11.18
CA ALA A 179 -14.06 -20.08 -10.06
C ALA A 179 -14.89 -18.77 -10.04
N PHE A 180 -14.27 -17.62 -10.29
CA PHE A 180 -14.95 -16.33 -10.38
C PHE A 180 -16.01 -16.30 -11.47
N VAL A 181 -15.67 -16.78 -12.67
CA VAL A 181 -16.61 -16.86 -13.81
C VAL A 181 -17.80 -17.76 -13.48
N LYS A 182 -17.55 -18.93 -12.85
CA LYS A 182 -18.60 -19.87 -12.43
C LYS A 182 -19.54 -19.28 -11.37
N CYS A 183 -19.05 -18.39 -10.51
CA CYS A 183 -19.88 -17.70 -9.53
C CYS A 183 -20.83 -16.68 -10.16
N GLY A 184 -20.67 -16.34 -11.44
CA GLY A 184 -21.52 -15.38 -12.17
C GLY A 184 -21.43 -13.95 -11.62
N SER A 185 -20.39 -13.64 -10.85
CA SER A 185 -20.20 -12.33 -10.22
C SER A 185 -19.58 -11.37 -11.23
N ARG A 186 -20.16 -10.19 -11.39
CA ARG A 186 -19.56 -9.06 -12.11
C ARG A 186 -19.11 -8.03 -11.07
N CYS A 187 -17.82 -7.92 -10.83
CA CYS A 187 -17.26 -7.00 -9.85
C CYS A 187 -16.02 -6.31 -10.44
N ALA A 188 -16.11 -5.01 -10.64
CA ALA A 188 -15.02 -4.20 -11.21
C ALA A 188 -13.70 -4.39 -10.47
N PHE A 189 -13.73 -4.44 -9.12
CA PHE A 189 -12.54 -4.67 -8.32
C PHE A 189 -11.89 -6.03 -8.59
N THR A 190 -12.69 -7.07 -8.80
CA THR A 190 -12.16 -8.40 -9.12
C THR A 190 -11.58 -8.44 -10.53
N THR A 191 -12.20 -7.74 -11.48
CA THR A 191 -11.68 -7.63 -12.85
C THR A 191 -10.33 -6.92 -12.86
N CYS A 192 -10.18 -5.82 -12.11
CA CYS A 192 -8.88 -5.16 -11.93
C CYS A 192 -7.83 -6.09 -11.29
N ALA A 193 -8.23 -6.87 -10.27
CA ALA A 193 -7.31 -7.82 -9.64
C ALA A 193 -6.89 -8.95 -10.58
N LEU A 194 -7.76 -9.39 -11.50
CA LEU A 194 -7.44 -10.34 -12.56
C LEU A 194 -6.45 -9.75 -13.55
N ILE A 195 -6.67 -8.52 -14.01
CA ILE A 195 -5.75 -7.80 -14.90
C ILE A 195 -4.37 -7.70 -14.22
N ASP A 196 -4.30 -7.24 -12.95
CA ASP A 196 -3.03 -7.16 -12.19
C ASP A 196 -2.37 -8.52 -12.04
N MET A 197 -3.14 -9.58 -11.78
CA MET A 197 -2.62 -10.93 -11.67
C MET A 197 -2.01 -11.42 -13.00
N TYR A 198 -2.72 -11.30 -14.11
CA TYR A 198 -2.23 -11.74 -15.42
C TYR A 198 -0.99 -10.95 -15.85
N THR A 199 -0.99 -9.63 -15.65
CA THR A 199 0.17 -8.78 -16.00
C THR A 199 1.38 -9.08 -15.13
N LYS A 200 1.23 -9.35 -13.82
CA LYS A 200 2.33 -9.74 -12.94
C LYS A 200 2.89 -11.12 -13.23
N CYS A 201 2.04 -12.02 -13.72
CA CYS A 201 2.47 -13.35 -14.19
C CYS A 201 3.07 -13.32 -15.60
N GLY A 202 3.15 -12.15 -16.25
CA GLY A 202 3.73 -12.00 -17.60
C GLY A 202 2.83 -12.46 -18.75
N THR A 203 1.55 -12.73 -18.51
CA THR A 203 0.58 -13.20 -19.52
C THR A 203 -0.30 -12.05 -20.00
N LEU A 204 0.30 -11.14 -20.77
CA LEU A 204 -0.36 -9.91 -21.24
C LEU A 204 -1.52 -10.18 -22.20
N GLU A 205 -1.47 -11.25 -22.98
CA GLU A 205 -2.55 -11.59 -23.91
C GLU A 205 -3.88 -11.83 -23.17
N GLU A 206 -3.85 -12.59 -22.08
CA GLU A 206 -5.03 -12.85 -21.26
C GLU A 206 -5.53 -11.58 -20.57
N SER A 207 -4.61 -10.72 -20.14
CA SER A 207 -4.94 -9.41 -19.55
C SER A 207 -5.62 -8.51 -20.58
N ASN A 208 -5.10 -8.42 -21.82
CA ASN A 208 -5.68 -7.64 -22.89
C ASN A 208 -7.09 -8.17 -23.24
N ARG A 209 -7.23 -9.49 -23.45
CA ARG A 209 -8.54 -10.10 -23.73
C ARG A 209 -9.55 -9.77 -22.62
N LEU A 210 -9.15 -9.87 -21.37
CA LEU A 210 -10.03 -9.54 -20.25
C LEU A 210 -10.43 -8.05 -20.26
N PHE A 211 -9.47 -7.15 -20.50
CA PHE A 211 -9.72 -5.72 -20.60
C PHE A 211 -10.66 -5.38 -21.75
N ASP A 212 -10.56 -6.07 -22.90
CA ASP A 212 -11.41 -5.88 -24.06
C ASP A 212 -12.85 -6.39 -23.85
N THR A 213 -13.03 -7.38 -22.95
CA THR A 213 -14.38 -7.88 -22.59
C THR A 213 -15.18 -6.94 -21.68
N ILE A 214 -14.54 -5.91 -21.14
CA ILE A 214 -15.24 -4.92 -20.29
C ILE A 214 -16.00 -3.98 -21.22
N ASP A 215 -17.31 -3.88 -21.02
CA ASP A 215 -18.15 -2.93 -21.76
C ASP A 215 -17.64 -1.50 -21.56
N SER A 216 -17.70 -0.68 -22.61
CA SER A 216 -17.16 0.70 -22.58
C SER A 216 -17.73 1.55 -21.44
N ASP A 217 -19.01 1.36 -21.11
CA ASP A 217 -19.72 2.10 -20.05
C ASP A 217 -19.27 1.65 -18.64
N ASP A 218 -18.80 0.41 -18.49
CA ASP A 218 -18.29 -0.15 -17.23
C ASP A 218 -16.77 0.05 -17.07
N LYS A 219 -16.07 0.45 -18.13
CA LYS A 219 -14.63 0.63 -18.17
C LYS A 219 -14.23 1.94 -17.49
N ASN A 220 -13.92 1.88 -16.22
CA ASN A 220 -13.58 3.04 -15.38
C ASN A 220 -12.06 3.25 -15.26
N LEU A 221 -11.67 4.37 -14.66
CA LEU A 221 -10.28 4.77 -14.41
C LEU A 221 -9.40 3.64 -13.81
N VAL A 222 -9.97 2.83 -12.91
CA VAL A 222 -9.21 1.76 -12.23
C VAL A 222 -8.79 0.65 -13.20
N HIS A 223 -9.66 0.30 -14.16
CA HIS A 223 -9.34 -0.67 -15.22
C HIS A 223 -8.22 -0.16 -16.13
N TRP A 224 -8.29 1.11 -16.56
CA TRP A 224 -7.26 1.75 -17.36
C TRP A 224 -5.91 1.78 -16.62
N ASN A 225 -5.92 2.22 -15.37
CA ASN A 225 -4.71 2.26 -14.54
C ASN A 225 -4.10 0.86 -14.33
N ALA A 226 -4.92 -0.17 -14.14
CA ALA A 226 -4.45 -1.55 -14.01
C ALA A 226 -3.71 -2.01 -15.26
N MET A 227 -4.28 -1.78 -16.45
CA MET A 227 -3.65 -2.14 -17.72
C MET A 227 -2.39 -1.33 -18.01
N ILE A 228 -2.43 0.01 -17.87
CA ILE A 228 -1.27 0.88 -18.11
C ILE A 228 -0.13 0.49 -17.16
N THR A 229 -0.42 0.23 -15.88
CA THR A 229 0.58 -0.22 -14.90
C THR A 229 1.14 -1.59 -15.28
N GLY A 230 0.29 -2.51 -15.73
CA GLY A 230 0.69 -3.83 -16.17
C GLY A 230 1.65 -3.76 -17.37
N LEU A 231 1.31 -3.00 -18.40
CA LEU A 231 2.16 -2.77 -19.59
C LEU A 231 3.49 -2.13 -19.19
N SER A 232 3.44 -1.10 -18.33
CA SER A 232 4.62 -0.42 -17.80
C SER A 232 5.60 -1.39 -17.12
N ARG A 233 5.08 -2.27 -16.25
CA ARG A 233 5.91 -3.24 -15.52
C ARG A 233 6.58 -4.26 -16.42
N ASN A 234 5.92 -4.63 -17.50
CA ASN A 234 6.41 -5.62 -18.45
C ASN A 234 7.29 -5.02 -19.57
N GLY A 235 7.57 -3.69 -19.55
CA GLY A 235 8.44 -3.04 -20.52
C GLY A 235 7.77 -2.69 -21.85
N TYR A 236 6.45 -2.71 -21.91
CA TYR A 236 5.64 -2.32 -23.07
C TYR A 236 5.26 -0.84 -22.99
N GLY A 237 6.29 0.03 -23.04
CA GLY A 237 6.09 1.46 -22.85
C GLY A 237 5.32 2.14 -23.97
N CYS A 238 5.54 1.73 -25.22
CA CYS A 238 4.81 2.29 -26.38
C CYS A 238 3.33 1.94 -26.30
N GLU A 239 3.01 0.70 -26.01
CA GLU A 239 1.64 0.22 -25.85
C GLU A 239 0.94 0.89 -24.66
N ALA A 240 1.66 1.17 -23.57
CA ALA A 240 1.14 1.92 -22.44
C ALA A 240 0.76 3.36 -22.84
N LEU A 241 1.56 4.02 -23.69
CA LEU A 241 1.28 5.33 -24.24
C LEU A 241 0.10 5.34 -25.21
N GLU A 242 -0.02 4.32 -26.06
CA GLU A 242 -1.16 4.13 -26.95
C GLU A 242 -2.46 3.94 -26.16
N LEU A 243 -2.41 3.12 -25.12
CA LEU A 243 -3.54 2.87 -24.24
C LEU A 243 -3.96 4.14 -23.47
N TYR A 244 -3.00 4.95 -23.05
CA TYR A 244 -3.27 6.26 -22.46
C TYR A 244 -3.97 7.21 -23.45
N ALA A 245 -3.50 7.25 -24.69
CA ALA A 245 -4.15 8.07 -25.72
C ALA A 245 -5.59 7.61 -25.99
N GLU A 246 -5.86 6.31 -25.93
CA GLU A 246 -7.22 5.75 -26.04
C GLU A 246 -8.08 6.14 -24.84
N MET A 247 -7.57 6.02 -23.61
CA MET A 247 -8.22 6.44 -22.38
C MET A 247 -8.70 7.91 -22.47
N VAL A 248 -7.81 8.81 -22.91
CA VAL A 248 -8.13 10.24 -23.08
C VAL A 248 -9.16 10.46 -24.19
N ARG A 249 -9.11 9.71 -25.30
CA ARG A 249 -10.12 9.76 -26.38
C ARG A 249 -11.50 9.32 -25.89
N GLN A 250 -11.56 8.39 -24.96
CA GLN A 250 -12.80 7.95 -24.31
C GLN A 250 -13.26 8.89 -23.18
N ASN A 251 -12.65 10.08 -23.03
CA ASN A 251 -12.96 11.07 -22.01
C ASN A 251 -12.78 10.56 -20.57
N VAL A 252 -11.97 9.53 -20.34
CA VAL A 252 -11.59 9.12 -19.00
C VAL A 252 -10.44 10.00 -18.52
N VAL A 253 -10.66 10.75 -17.43
CA VAL A 253 -9.68 11.71 -16.91
C VAL A 253 -8.57 10.95 -16.17
N PRO A 254 -7.29 11.11 -16.58
CA PRO A 254 -6.15 10.52 -15.89
C PRO A 254 -5.98 11.08 -14.48
N ASP A 255 -5.40 10.30 -13.57
CA ASP A 255 -5.05 10.70 -12.21
C ASP A 255 -3.53 10.58 -11.93
N CYS A 256 -3.14 10.84 -10.69
CA CYS A 256 -1.75 10.70 -10.26
C CYS A 256 -1.17 9.30 -10.54
N VAL A 257 -1.96 8.24 -10.35
CA VAL A 257 -1.53 6.85 -10.55
C VAL A 257 -1.26 6.57 -12.04
N THR A 258 -2.11 7.12 -12.93
CA THR A 258 -1.92 7.04 -14.39
C THR A 258 -0.55 7.60 -14.76
N PHE A 259 -0.23 8.83 -14.31
CA PHE A 259 1.02 9.48 -14.68
C PHE A 259 2.26 8.82 -14.07
N VAL A 260 2.21 8.36 -12.80
CA VAL A 260 3.32 7.57 -12.23
C VAL A 260 3.59 6.32 -13.08
N SER A 261 2.55 5.61 -13.51
CA SER A 261 2.69 4.39 -14.32
C SER A 261 3.28 4.69 -15.70
N LEU A 262 2.84 5.76 -16.37
CA LEU A 262 3.34 6.18 -17.68
C LEU A 262 4.79 6.69 -17.60
N LEU A 263 5.12 7.52 -16.62
CA LEU A 263 6.48 8.01 -16.42
C LEU A 263 7.45 6.87 -16.09
N SER A 264 6.99 5.88 -15.30
CA SER A 264 7.76 4.66 -15.04
C SER A 264 7.97 3.83 -16.32
N ALA A 265 6.95 3.74 -17.19
CA ALA A 265 7.07 3.10 -18.49
C ALA A 265 8.11 3.81 -19.36
N CYS A 266 8.04 5.13 -19.43
CA CYS A 266 9.00 5.94 -20.19
C CYS A 266 10.44 5.76 -19.67
N SER A 267 10.63 5.71 -18.35
CA SER A 267 11.95 5.51 -17.77
C SER A 267 12.54 4.14 -18.13
N ARG A 268 11.74 3.07 -18.02
CA ARG A 268 12.20 1.71 -18.34
C ARG A 268 12.49 1.49 -19.81
N CYS A 269 11.73 2.14 -20.69
CA CYS A 269 11.86 1.99 -22.15
C CYS A 269 12.75 3.06 -22.79
N GLY A 270 13.29 4.01 -22.01
CA GLY A 270 14.16 5.07 -22.53
C GLY A 270 13.43 6.11 -23.38
N LEU A 271 12.12 6.30 -23.17
CA LEU A 271 11.26 7.21 -23.93
C LEU A 271 11.33 8.64 -23.34
N LEU A 272 12.52 9.27 -23.41
CA LEU A 272 12.80 10.54 -22.72
C LEU A 272 11.84 11.65 -23.13
N GLU A 273 11.67 11.90 -24.43
CA GLU A 273 10.82 13.00 -24.92
C GLU A 273 9.34 12.79 -24.55
N ALA A 274 8.86 11.55 -24.59
CA ALA A 274 7.49 11.22 -24.18
C ALA A 274 7.30 11.47 -22.68
N GLY A 275 8.27 11.09 -21.85
CA GLY A 275 8.21 11.32 -20.41
C GLY A 275 8.19 12.80 -20.04
N ILE A 276 9.02 13.62 -20.71
CA ILE A 276 9.02 15.09 -20.49
C ILE A 276 7.65 15.68 -20.87
N ARG A 277 7.10 15.31 -22.05
CA ARG A 277 5.78 15.79 -22.47
C ARG A 277 4.67 15.38 -21.49
N LEU A 278 4.68 14.13 -21.00
CA LEU A 278 3.69 13.64 -20.04
C LEU A 278 3.77 14.39 -18.71
N PHE A 279 4.98 14.69 -18.23
CA PHE A 279 5.17 15.43 -16.99
C PHE A 279 4.63 16.88 -17.09
N ASP A 280 4.80 17.50 -18.25
CA ASP A 280 4.23 18.82 -18.54
C ASP A 280 2.70 18.74 -18.73
N GLU A 281 2.21 17.74 -19.47
CA GLU A 281 0.77 17.53 -19.70
C GLU A 281 0.02 17.31 -18.39
N MET A 282 0.59 16.53 -17.46
CA MET A 282 0.04 16.33 -16.12
C MET A 282 -0.22 17.66 -15.40
N ARG A 283 0.76 18.58 -15.45
CA ARG A 283 0.69 19.87 -14.74
C ARG A 283 -0.22 20.88 -15.45
N TYR A 284 -0.02 21.07 -16.74
CA TYR A 284 -0.63 22.18 -17.47
C TYR A 284 -1.97 21.86 -18.10
N LYS A 285 -2.22 20.60 -18.46
CA LYS A 285 -3.47 20.17 -19.07
C LYS A 285 -4.45 19.61 -18.03
N PHE A 286 -3.95 18.81 -17.09
CA PHE A 286 -4.82 18.14 -16.10
C PHE A 286 -4.78 18.79 -14.72
N GLY A 287 -3.91 19.77 -14.47
CA GLY A 287 -3.81 20.47 -13.19
C GLY A 287 -3.33 19.60 -12.03
N ILE A 288 -2.68 18.48 -12.32
CA ILE A 288 -2.18 17.53 -11.32
C ILE A 288 -0.79 17.98 -10.86
N TRP A 289 -0.65 18.29 -9.57
CA TRP A 289 0.65 18.62 -9.00
C TRP A 289 1.52 17.38 -8.80
N PRO A 290 2.79 17.41 -9.25
CA PRO A 290 3.70 16.28 -9.11
C PRO A 290 3.95 15.92 -7.65
N SER A 291 3.76 14.65 -7.30
CA SER A 291 4.19 14.05 -6.03
C SER A 291 5.66 13.59 -6.10
N ILE A 292 6.20 13.13 -4.97
CA ILE A 292 7.56 12.57 -4.89
C ILE A 292 7.77 11.43 -5.89
N GLU A 293 6.77 10.59 -6.09
CA GLU A 293 6.83 9.45 -7.01
C GLU A 293 6.99 9.91 -8.48
N HIS A 294 6.31 10.98 -8.89
CA HIS A 294 6.45 11.53 -10.24
C HIS A 294 7.86 12.09 -10.46
N PHE A 295 8.38 12.83 -9.47
CA PHE A 295 9.76 13.33 -9.53
C PHE A 295 10.76 12.18 -9.55
N ALA A 296 10.56 11.12 -8.77
CA ALA A 296 11.40 9.93 -8.75
C ALA A 296 11.46 9.26 -10.14
N CYS A 297 10.32 9.10 -10.81
CA CYS A 297 10.27 8.57 -12.19
C CYS A 297 11.02 9.46 -13.18
N MET A 298 10.90 10.78 -13.07
CA MET A 298 11.61 11.72 -13.94
C MET A 298 13.12 11.74 -13.69
N VAL A 299 13.55 11.65 -12.42
CA VAL A 299 14.97 11.51 -12.07
C VAL A 299 15.55 10.21 -12.59
N ASP A 300 14.80 9.09 -12.51
CA ASP A 300 15.21 7.81 -13.10
C ASP A 300 15.29 7.90 -14.64
N LEU A 301 14.34 8.55 -15.28
CA LEU A 301 14.31 8.76 -16.72
C LEU A 301 15.51 9.56 -17.22
N TYR A 302 15.77 10.75 -16.64
CA TYR A 302 16.96 11.54 -16.97
C TYR A 302 18.24 10.80 -16.63
N GLY A 303 18.27 10.12 -15.48
CA GLY A 303 19.41 9.35 -15.02
C GLY A 303 19.80 8.23 -15.97
N ARG A 304 18.85 7.42 -16.40
CA ARG A 304 19.09 6.33 -17.39
C ARG A 304 19.50 6.86 -18.75
N ALA A 305 18.94 7.98 -19.18
CA ALA A 305 19.30 8.63 -20.43
C ALA A 305 20.66 9.35 -20.37
N GLY A 306 21.31 9.42 -19.21
CA GLY A 306 22.64 10.06 -19.03
C GLY A 306 22.59 11.58 -18.85
N PHE A 307 21.42 12.17 -18.75
CA PHE A 307 21.20 13.62 -18.53
C PHE A 307 21.25 13.96 -17.04
N LEU A 308 22.43 13.70 -16.41
CA LEU A 308 22.61 13.81 -14.96
C LEU A 308 22.53 15.25 -14.42
N ASP A 309 22.93 16.25 -15.22
CA ASP A 309 22.82 17.64 -14.84
C ASP A 309 21.34 18.06 -14.77
N GLN A 310 20.50 17.67 -15.74
CA GLN A 310 19.05 17.90 -15.74
C GLN A 310 18.35 17.15 -14.60
N ALA A 311 18.77 15.93 -14.31
CA ALA A 311 18.27 15.20 -13.16
C ALA A 311 18.54 15.93 -11.84
N LEU A 312 19.74 16.47 -11.68
CA LEU A 312 20.12 17.26 -10.49
C LEU A 312 19.36 18.58 -10.41
N ASP A 313 19.21 19.27 -11.54
CA ASP A 313 18.44 20.53 -11.59
C ASP A 313 16.98 20.30 -11.24
N LEU A 314 16.40 19.19 -11.72
CA LEU A 314 15.04 18.79 -11.35
C LEU A 314 14.93 18.56 -9.83
N ILE A 315 15.85 17.81 -9.21
CA ILE A 315 15.88 17.57 -7.76
C ILE A 315 15.96 18.90 -6.98
N ASN A 316 16.80 19.83 -7.44
CA ASN A 316 16.98 21.12 -6.76
C ASN A 316 15.77 22.05 -6.93
N SER A 317 14.97 21.87 -7.99
CA SER A 317 13.78 22.69 -8.28
C SER A 317 12.50 22.11 -7.70
N MET A 318 12.56 20.93 -7.04
CA MET A 318 11.39 20.34 -6.42
C MET A 318 10.79 21.23 -5.33
N PRO A 319 9.47 21.42 -5.28
CA PRO A 319 8.81 22.16 -4.21
C PRO A 319 8.74 21.36 -2.90
N LEU A 320 9.06 20.07 -2.95
CA LEU A 320 9.09 19.12 -1.85
C LEU A 320 10.53 18.79 -1.48
N ASN A 321 10.81 18.51 -0.22
CA ASN A 321 12.12 18.03 0.19
C ASN A 321 12.39 16.64 -0.41
N PRO A 322 13.47 16.48 -1.21
CA PRO A 322 13.83 15.18 -1.77
C PRO A 322 14.08 14.16 -0.66
N ASP A 323 13.41 13.02 -0.73
CA ASP A 323 13.63 11.91 0.19
C ASP A 323 14.86 11.06 -0.21
N SER A 324 15.16 10.06 0.61
CA SER A 324 16.27 9.14 0.36
C SER A 324 16.11 8.33 -0.92
N SER A 325 14.90 8.06 -1.36
CA SER A 325 14.65 7.25 -2.56
C SER A 325 15.07 8.00 -3.82
N ILE A 326 14.77 9.28 -3.93
CA ILE A 326 15.20 10.13 -5.05
C ILE A 326 16.73 10.20 -5.15
N TRP A 327 17.42 10.39 -4.00
CA TRP A 327 18.88 10.42 -3.98
C TRP A 327 19.48 9.06 -4.37
N ASN A 328 18.90 7.96 -3.91
CA ASN A 328 19.35 6.61 -4.28
C ASN A 328 19.23 6.37 -5.79
N ILE A 329 18.12 6.80 -6.40
CA ILE A 329 17.90 6.71 -7.86
C ILE A 329 18.97 7.56 -8.59
N PHE A 330 19.17 8.80 -8.18
CA PHE A 330 20.15 9.71 -8.79
C PHE A 330 21.58 9.16 -8.70
N PHE A 331 22.00 8.71 -7.51
CA PHE A 331 23.33 8.14 -7.34
C PHE A 331 23.50 6.79 -8.07
N GLY A 332 22.44 5.98 -8.15
CA GLY A 332 22.42 4.78 -8.98
C GLY A 332 22.72 5.10 -10.44
N ALA A 333 22.05 6.12 -11.00
CA ALA A 333 22.29 6.60 -12.35
C ALA A 333 23.72 7.16 -12.54
N CYS A 334 24.20 7.98 -11.59
CA CYS A 334 25.58 8.47 -11.61
C CYS A 334 26.60 7.32 -11.62
N ASN A 335 26.35 6.24 -10.90
CA ASN A 335 27.25 5.07 -10.88
C ASN A 335 27.29 4.37 -12.24
N ILE A 336 26.15 4.18 -12.90
CA ILE A 336 26.06 3.57 -14.23
C ILE A 336 26.88 4.35 -15.26
N HIS A 337 26.84 5.68 -15.21
CA HIS A 337 27.53 6.56 -16.15
C HIS A 337 28.96 6.94 -15.74
N GLY A 338 29.51 6.40 -14.65
CA GLY A 338 30.90 6.66 -14.19
C GLY A 338 31.19 8.13 -13.78
N LYS A 339 30.15 8.99 -13.70
CA LYS A 339 30.31 10.44 -13.37
C LYS A 339 30.13 10.76 -11.88
N LEU A 340 30.14 9.77 -11.07
CA LEU A 340 29.69 9.81 -9.70
C LEU A 340 30.53 10.68 -8.77
N ALA A 341 31.85 10.65 -8.92
CA ALA A 341 32.75 11.44 -8.09
C ALA A 341 32.52 12.96 -8.23
N LYS A 342 32.07 13.41 -9.41
CA LYS A 342 31.81 14.81 -9.69
C LYS A 342 30.57 15.33 -8.94
N PHE A 343 29.52 14.50 -8.87
CA PHE A 343 28.24 14.89 -8.28
C PHE A 343 28.14 14.61 -6.78
N ALA A 344 28.71 13.50 -6.29
CA ALA A 344 28.72 13.17 -4.87
C ALA A 344 29.50 14.21 -4.05
N MET A 345 30.60 14.75 -4.57
CA MET A 345 31.38 15.79 -3.87
C MET A 345 30.65 17.15 -3.75
N LYS A 346 29.79 17.50 -4.72
CA LYS A 346 29.03 18.75 -4.65
C LYS A 346 27.98 18.77 -3.54
N LYS A 347 27.52 17.61 -3.08
CA LYS A 347 26.39 17.49 -2.16
C LYS A 347 26.71 16.90 -0.78
N VAL A 348 27.86 16.25 -0.57
CA VAL A 348 28.26 15.73 0.77
C VAL A 348 28.27 16.84 1.84
N ASN A 349 28.45 18.09 1.43
CA ASN A 349 28.46 19.23 2.34
C ASN A 349 27.04 19.76 2.72
N GLY A 350 25.97 19.19 2.20
CA GLY A 350 24.59 19.70 2.39
C GLY A 350 23.52 18.64 2.69
N ILE A 351 23.87 17.36 2.73
CA ILE A 351 22.89 16.30 3.08
C ILE A 351 22.98 16.04 4.57
N GLU A 352 21.90 16.27 5.28
CA GLU A 352 21.76 15.83 6.67
C GLU A 352 22.07 14.32 6.80
N ALA A 353 22.94 14.00 7.75
CA ALA A 353 23.61 12.70 7.96
C ALA A 353 22.70 11.51 8.31
N ASN A 354 21.39 11.60 8.12
CA ASN A 354 20.42 10.68 8.75
C ASN A 354 19.98 9.49 7.90
N ASN A 355 20.52 9.28 6.68
CA ASN A 355 20.08 8.14 5.87
C ASN A 355 21.19 7.09 5.65
N TYR A 356 21.09 5.97 6.39
CA TYR A 356 22.01 4.86 6.34
C TYR A 356 22.22 4.29 4.93
N GLN A 357 21.14 4.08 4.16
CA GLN A 357 21.19 3.51 2.81
C GLN A 357 21.96 4.41 1.85
N THR A 358 21.71 5.70 1.90
CA THR A 358 22.44 6.70 1.10
C THR A 358 23.93 6.75 1.45
N ASN A 359 24.25 6.67 2.75
CA ASN A 359 25.63 6.67 3.21
C ASN A 359 26.40 5.40 2.81
N VAL A 360 25.76 4.23 2.83
CA VAL A 360 26.35 2.96 2.34
C VAL A 360 26.59 3.03 0.83
N LEU A 361 25.62 3.55 0.08
CA LEU A 361 25.77 3.72 -1.36
C LEU A 361 26.93 4.66 -1.68
N MET A 362 27.03 5.81 -1.01
CA MET A 362 28.14 6.76 -1.18
C MET A 362 29.48 6.15 -0.81
N CYS A 363 29.56 5.37 0.27
CA CYS A 363 30.77 4.66 0.65
C CYS A 363 31.23 3.69 -0.45
N ASN A 364 30.32 2.89 -0.99
CA ASN A 364 30.63 1.96 -2.08
C ASN A 364 31.12 2.70 -3.34
N ILE A 365 30.55 3.82 -3.61
CA ILE A 365 30.85 4.71 -4.71
C ILE A 365 32.26 5.28 -4.62
N PHE A 366 32.60 5.91 -3.47
CA PHE A 366 33.92 6.46 -3.24
C PHE A 366 35.01 5.37 -3.24
N SER A 367 34.70 4.19 -2.69
CA SER A 367 35.61 3.04 -2.70
C SER A 367 35.94 2.58 -4.13
N ARG A 368 34.92 2.48 -5.01
CA ARG A 368 35.11 2.13 -6.43
C ARG A 368 35.89 3.17 -7.22
N SER A 369 35.79 4.46 -6.85
CA SER A 369 36.53 5.55 -7.49
C SER A 369 37.91 5.78 -6.87
N GLY A 370 38.38 4.94 -5.96
CA GLY A 370 39.68 5.06 -5.31
C GLY A 370 39.79 6.18 -4.27
N LYS A 371 38.67 6.84 -3.93
CA LYS A 371 38.63 7.97 -2.99
C LYS A 371 38.38 7.49 -1.55
N TRP A 372 39.34 6.77 -1.01
CA TRP A 372 39.23 6.11 0.30
C TRP A 372 38.97 7.06 1.48
N GLY A 373 39.52 8.30 1.42
CA GLY A 373 39.28 9.31 2.45
C GLY A 373 37.83 9.78 2.52
N ASP A 374 37.18 9.92 1.37
CA ASP A 374 35.77 10.33 1.30
C ASP A 374 34.84 9.14 1.61
N ALA A 375 35.24 7.93 1.24
CA ALA A 375 34.56 6.71 1.67
C ALA A 375 34.55 6.56 3.20
N GLN A 376 35.66 6.89 3.85
CA GLN A 376 35.77 6.83 5.31
C GLN A 376 34.89 7.91 5.98
N LYS A 377 34.78 9.12 5.40
CA LYS A 377 33.85 10.16 5.89
C LYS A 377 32.41 9.71 5.78
N ALA A 378 31.98 9.15 4.63
CA ALA A 378 30.62 8.63 4.45
C ALA A 378 30.30 7.50 5.44
N ARG A 379 31.28 6.68 5.82
CA ARG A 379 31.13 5.61 6.81
C ARG A 379 30.90 6.11 8.25
N ARG A 380 31.45 7.29 8.61
CA ARG A 380 31.30 7.86 9.96
C ARG A 380 29.86 8.25 10.31
N TYR A 381 29.02 8.43 9.33
CA TYR A 381 27.59 8.74 9.49
C TYR A 381 26.69 7.49 9.45
N GLY A 382 27.26 6.28 9.41
CA GLY A 382 26.54 5.01 9.54
C GLY A 382 26.42 4.56 11.00
N PRO A 383 25.52 3.62 11.34
CA PRO A 383 25.42 3.06 12.68
C PRO A 383 26.76 2.42 13.05
N VAL A 384 27.17 2.65 14.31
CA VAL A 384 28.34 2.00 14.89
C VAL A 384 28.07 0.50 14.91
N LYS A 385 28.88 -0.28 14.18
CA LYS A 385 28.82 -1.74 14.25
C LYS A 385 29.20 -2.16 15.66
N GLU A 386 28.26 -2.75 16.38
CA GLU A 386 28.62 -3.44 17.62
C GLU A 386 29.51 -4.64 17.27
N PRO A 387 30.68 -4.78 17.95
CA PRO A 387 31.59 -5.90 17.71
C PRO A 387 30.86 -7.22 18.02
N GLY A 388 30.78 -8.12 17.07
CA GLY A 388 30.26 -9.48 17.25
C GLY A 388 28.91 -9.80 16.56
N LEU A 389 28.21 -8.84 15.93
CA LEU A 389 27.01 -9.10 15.14
C LEU A 389 27.36 -9.21 13.65
N SER A 390 27.35 -10.45 13.12
CA SER A 390 27.34 -10.68 11.68
C SER A 390 25.92 -10.59 11.18
N TRP A 391 25.62 -9.56 10.37
CA TRP A 391 24.37 -9.49 9.64
C TRP A 391 24.50 -10.36 8.40
N VAL A 392 23.88 -11.53 8.40
CA VAL A 392 23.58 -12.29 7.19
C VAL A 392 22.26 -11.70 6.65
N MET A 393 22.33 -11.03 5.50
CA MET A 393 21.16 -10.73 4.69
C MET A 393 20.80 -11.93 3.84
#